data_99fe5463e9cd48b4a62f3297f937fd24
#
_entry.id   99fe5463e9cd48b4a62f3297f937fd24
#
_cell.length_a   1.000
_cell.length_b   1.000
_cell.length_c   1.000
_cell.angle_alpha   90.00
_cell.angle_beta   90.00
_cell.angle_gamma   90.00
#
_symmetry.space_group_name_H-M   'P 1'
#
loop_
_entity.id
_entity.type
_entity.pdbx_description
1 polymer ?
#
loop_
_entity_poly.entity_id
_entity_poly.type
_entity_poly.pdbx_seq_one_letter_code
_entity_poly.pdbx_strand_id
1 'polypeptide(L)'
;RTDMKAIFIENGTIRRIEINEACSSGCGSFIETFANMLNYPVAEFARMACFAHRPYDLGTRCTVFMNSKVKQAMREGASVDDIAAGFSYSVIKNCLFKVMKLRNINELGNHIVVQGGTFRNFSIVRTLELMTNTNVSLSNIPELMGAYGAALYAMNN
;
A
#
# COMPACT_ATOMS: atom_id res chain seq x y z
N ARG A 1 8.38 -0.57 12.73
CA ARG A 1 8.77 0.65 12.01
C ARG A 1 8.10 0.64 10.65
N THR A 2 7.51 1.76 10.27
CA THR A 2 6.54 1.86 9.17
C THR A 2 7.16 2.47 7.91
N ASP A 3 8.39 2.05 7.59
CA ASP A 3 9.10 2.58 6.42
C ASP A 3 8.74 1.76 5.18
N MET A 4 8.46 2.44 4.11
CA MET A 4 8.34 1.84 2.80
C MET A 4 9.65 2.00 2.04
N LYS A 5 10.06 0.95 1.35
CA LYS A 5 11.23 0.94 0.46
C LYS A 5 10.83 0.39 -0.89
N ALA A 6 11.29 1.03 -1.94
CA ALA A 6 11.16 0.54 -3.31
C ALA A 6 12.55 0.30 -3.89
N ILE A 7 12.76 -0.88 -4.46
CA ILE A 7 14.02 -1.30 -5.06
C ILE A 7 13.75 -1.57 -6.54
N PHE A 8 14.42 -0.83 -7.39
CA PHE A 8 14.35 -1.01 -8.85
C PHE A 8 15.53 -1.85 -9.31
N ILE A 9 15.22 -2.98 -9.94
CA ILE A 9 16.22 -3.95 -10.41
C ILE A 9 16.11 -4.05 -11.94
N GLU A 10 17.23 -3.99 -12.61
CA GLU A 10 17.35 -4.16 -14.05
C GLU A 10 18.55 -5.05 -14.35
N ASN A 11 18.33 -6.10 -15.15
CA ASN A 11 19.35 -7.09 -15.49
C ASN A 11 20.10 -7.66 -14.28
N GLY A 12 19.39 -7.96 -13.18
CA GLY A 12 19.96 -8.49 -11.95
C GLY A 12 20.72 -7.47 -11.08
N THR A 13 20.72 -6.18 -11.45
CA THR A 13 21.44 -5.13 -10.74
C THR A 13 20.47 -4.10 -10.15
N ILE A 14 20.72 -3.67 -8.92
CA ILE A 14 19.96 -2.60 -8.28
C ILE A 14 20.32 -1.29 -8.97
N ARG A 15 19.32 -0.64 -9.57
CA ARG A 15 19.45 0.65 -10.23
C ARG A 15 19.16 1.82 -9.32
N ARG A 16 18.13 1.68 -8.48
CA ARG A 16 17.65 2.75 -7.62
C ARG A 16 16.96 2.18 -6.38
N ILE A 17 17.14 2.85 -5.26
CA ILE A 17 16.40 2.58 -4.01
C ILE A 17 15.76 3.89 -3.60
N GLU A 18 14.45 3.84 -3.33
CA GLU A 18 13.69 4.95 -2.77
C GLU A 18 13.16 4.55 -1.38
N ILE A 19 13.28 5.45 -0.42
CA ILE A 19 12.90 5.21 0.96
C ILE A 19 11.96 6.32 1.42
N ASN A 20 10.87 5.93 2.07
CA ASN A 20 9.98 6.88 2.74
C ASN A 20 10.46 7.11 4.18
N GLU A 21 11.12 8.24 4.42
CA GLU A 21 11.71 8.54 5.72
C GLU A 21 10.77 9.23 6.72
N ALA A 22 9.64 9.79 6.28
CA ALA A 22 8.94 10.77 7.10
C ALA A 22 7.40 10.65 7.17
N CYS A 23 6.75 9.71 6.49
CA CYS A 23 5.29 9.74 6.40
C CYS A 23 4.62 8.38 6.59
N SER A 24 3.75 8.28 7.62
CA SER A 24 2.94 7.09 7.89
C SER A 24 1.85 6.83 6.84
N SER A 25 1.52 7.80 5.98
CA SER A 25 0.43 7.70 5.00
C SER A 25 0.67 6.70 3.85
N GLY A 26 1.86 6.10 3.78
CA GLY A 26 2.18 5.02 2.85
C GLY A 26 2.28 3.64 3.52
N CYS A 27 1.83 3.49 4.75
CA CYS A 27 2.06 2.30 5.58
C CYS A 27 0.77 1.64 6.03
N GLY A 28 0.83 0.34 6.37
CA GLY A 28 -0.31 -0.43 6.85
C GLY A 28 -0.94 0.13 8.13
N SER A 29 -0.14 0.71 9.03
CA SER A 29 -0.62 1.37 10.25
C SER A 29 -1.59 2.52 9.99
N PHE A 30 -1.52 3.15 8.83
CA PHE A 30 -2.47 4.17 8.41
C PHE A 30 -3.88 3.59 8.25
N ILE A 31 -4.01 2.46 7.56
CA ILE A 31 -5.30 1.78 7.38
C ILE A 31 -5.83 1.24 8.72
N GLU A 32 -4.95 0.68 9.55
CA GLU A 32 -5.30 0.19 10.88
C GLU A 32 -5.89 1.29 11.76
N THR A 33 -5.27 2.47 11.77
CA THR A 33 -5.77 3.63 12.53
C THR A 33 -7.20 3.99 12.12
N PHE A 34 -7.48 4.03 10.83
CA PHE A 34 -8.80 4.41 10.34
C PHE A 34 -9.84 3.28 10.46
N ALA A 35 -9.45 2.02 10.29
CA ALA A 35 -10.31 0.88 10.56
C ALA A 35 -10.78 0.90 12.02
N ASN A 36 -9.86 1.09 12.95
CA ASN A 36 -10.16 1.20 14.38
C ASN A 36 -11.06 2.42 14.70
N MET A 37 -10.81 3.57 14.05
CA MET A 37 -11.63 4.77 14.22
C MET A 37 -13.08 4.56 13.75
N LEU A 38 -13.28 3.73 12.74
CA LEU A 38 -14.59 3.37 12.22
C LEU A 38 -15.18 2.12 12.90
N ASN A 39 -14.51 1.59 13.94
CA ASN A 39 -14.89 0.40 14.71
C ASN A 39 -14.96 -0.91 13.87
N TYR A 40 -14.05 -1.06 12.92
CA TYR A 40 -13.91 -2.29 12.14
C TYR A 40 -12.59 -2.99 12.44
N PRO A 41 -12.57 -4.33 12.54
CA PRO A 41 -11.34 -5.10 12.47
C PRO A 41 -10.63 -4.86 11.13
N VAL A 42 -9.30 -4.73 11.15
CA VAL A 42 -8.51 -4.42 9.94
C VAL A 42 -8.76 -5.42 8.81
N ALA A 43 -8.86 -6.71 9.14
CA ALA A 43 -9.13 -7.75 8.14
C ALA A 43 -10.52 -7.60 7.50
N GLU A 44 -11.53 -7.21 8.27
CA GLU A 44 -12.87 -6.94 7.75
C GLU A 44 -12.87 -5.68 6.89
N PHE A 45 -12.22 -4.62 7.34
CA PHE A 45 -12.08 -3.38 6.59
C PHE A 45 -11.39 -3.59 5.23
N ALA A 46 -10.35 -4.44 5.20
CA ALA A 46 -9.70 -4.85 3.96
C ALA A 46 -10.63 -5.65 3.04
N ARG A 47 -11.44 -6.55 3.60
CA ARG A 47 -12.44 -7.30 2.84
C ARG A 47 -13.51 -6.39 2.25
N MET A 48 -14.03 -5.46 3.03
CA MET A 48 -15.02 -4.46 2.58
C MET A 48 -14.49 -3.65 1.40
N ALA A 49 -13.23 -3.23 1.44
CA ALA A 49 -12.59 -2.49 0.35
C ALA A 49 -12.63 -3.26 -0.99
N CYS A 50 -12.59 -4.59 -0.97
CA CYS A 50 -12.68 -5.41 -2.18
C CYS A 50 -14.09 -5.45 -2.79
N PHE A 51 -15.12 -5.08 -2.04
CA PHE A 51 -16.51 -5.03 -2.51
C PHE A 51 -16.99 -3.62 -2.88
N ALA A 52 -16.09 -2.62 -2.82
CA ALA A 52 -16.41 -1.25 -3.17
C ALA A 52 -16.87 -1.12 -4.63
N HIS A 53 -17.98 -0.44 -4.84
CA HIS A 53 -18.50 -0.14 -6.17
C HIS A 53 -17.92 1.14 -6.75
N ARG A 54 -17.69 2.13 -5.89
CA ARG A 54 -17.18 3.46 -6.26
C ARG A 54 -16.19 3.95 -5.21
N PRO A 55 -14.93 3.48 -5.25
CA PRO A 55 -13.91 3.89 -4.29
C PRO A 55 -13.88 5.42 -4.15
N TYR A 56 -14.04 5.92 -2.93
CA TYR A 56 -14.06 7.35 -2.67
C TYR A 56 -12.64 7.92 -2.76
N ASP A 57 -12.43 8.98 -3.54
CA ASP A 57 -11.11 9.59 -3.67
C ASP A 57 -10.74 10.41 -2.42
N LEU A 58 -10.01 9.79 -1.52
CA LEU A 58 -9.48 10.42 -0.31
C LEU A 58 -8.23 11.27 -0.60
N GLY A 59 -7.68 11.21 -1.81
CA GLY A 59 -6.45 11.89 -2.19
C GLY A 59 -5.20 11.27 -1.56
N THR A 60 -4.11 12.04 -1.55
CA THR A 60 -2.78 11.62 -1.03
C THR A 60 -2.31 12.50 0.12
N ARG A 61 -3.21 12.96 0.97
CA ARG A 61 -2.92 13.89 2.06
C ARG A 61 -2.34 13.17 3.27
N CYS A 62 -1.70 13.96 4.14
CA CYS A 62 -1.24 13.49 5.44
C CYS A 62 -2.41 13.00 6.30
N THR A 63 -2.14 12.03 7.17
CA THR A 63 -3.09 11.42 8.12
C THR A 63 -3.93 12.45 8.89
N VAL A 64 -3.33 13.58 9.28
CA VAL A 64 -4.01 14.66 10.02
C VAL A 64 -5.20 15.23 9.24
N PHE A 65 -5.07 15.37 7.92
CA PHE A 65 -6.13 15.93 7.08
C PHE A 65 -7.12 14.86 6.57
N MET A 66 -6.78 13.59 6.74
CA MET A 66 -7.61 12.48 6.26
C MET A 66 -8.93 12.37 7.04
N ASN A 67 -8.92 12.67 8.34
CA ASN A 67 -10.14 12.70 9.17
C ASN A 67 -11.22 13.60 8.59
N SER A 68 -10.85 14.78 8.11
CA SER A 68 -11.80 15.72 7.48
C SER A 68 -12.36 15.15 6.18
N LYS A 69 -11.52 14.44 5.39
CA LYS A 69 -11.95 13.81 4.15
C LYS A 69 -12.89 12.63 4.39
N VAL A 70 -12.63 11.80 5.40
CA VAL A 70 -13.51 10.69 5.77
C VAL A 70 -14.87 11.23 6.24
N LYS A 71 -14.89 12.26 7.10
CA LYS A 71 -16.12 12.90 7.53
C LYS A 71 -16.90 13.52 6.36
N GLN A 72 -16.20 14.08 5.39
CA GLN A 72 -16.81 14.59 4.16
C GLN A 72 -17.43 13.44 3.35
N ALA A 73 -16.68 12.36 3.11
CA ALA A 73 -17.18 11.18 2.39
C ALA A 73 -18.46 10.62 3.01
N MET A 74 -18.48 10.50 4.35
CA MET A 74 -19.66 10.03 5.08
C MET A 74 -20.87 10.98 4.90
N ARG A 75 -20.65 12.30 4.95
CA ARG A 75 -21.71 13.29 4.71
C ARG A 75 -22.24 13.28 3.28
N GLU A 76 -21.41 12.92 2.32
CA GLU A 76 -21.77 12.76 0.91
C GLU A 76 -22.43 11.41 0.62
N GLY A 77 -22.61 10.55 1.65
CA GLY A 77 -23.28 9.27 1.53
C GLY A 77 -22.40 8.14 0.98
N ALA A 78 -21.07 8.29 1.00
CA ALA A 78 -20.17 7.20 0.64
C ALA A 78 -20.34 6.01 1.60
N SER A 79 -20.36 4.81 1.06
CA SER A 79 -20.40 3.58 1.86
C SER A 79 -19.07 3.36 2.57
N VAL A 80 -19.07 2.57 3.65
CA VAL A 80 -17.83 2.19 4.33
C VAL A 80 -16.91 1.41 3.40
N ASP A 81 -17.46 0.59 2.52
CA ASP A 81 -16.71 -0.17 1.50
C ASP A 81 -15.96 0.79 0.55
N ASP A 82 -16.64 1.83 0.06
CA ASP A 82 -16.05 2.83 -0.82
C ASP A 82 -14.97 3.68 -0.11
N ILE A 83 -15.17 3.98 1.17
CA ILE A 83 -14.17 4.64 2.02
C ILE A 83 -12.97 3.73 2.25
N ALA A 84 -13.18 2.46 2.58
CA ALA A 84 -12.12 1.48 2.79
C ALA A 84 -11.25 1.29 1.54
N ALA A 85 -11.88 1.19 0.37
CA ALA A 85 -11.16 1.16 -0.90
C ALA A 85 -10.39 2.47 -1.15
N GLY A 86 -11.01 3.61 -0.84
CA GLY A 86 -10.36 4.92 -0.93
C GLY A 86 -9.05 5.00 -0.14
N PHE A 87 -8.97 4.38 1.04
CA PHE A 87 -7.73 4.27 1.81
C PHE A 87 -6.67 3.44 1.08
N SER A 88 -7.05 2.29 0.51
CA SER A 88 -6.12 1.45 -0.25
C SER A 88 -5.55 2.21 -1.45
N TYR A 89 -6.39 2.91 -2.20
CA TYR A 89 -5.95 3.78 -3.29
C TYR A 89 -5.03 4.91 -2.81
N SER A 90 -5.35 5.55 -1.69
CA SER A 90 -4.52 6.62 -1.11
C SER A 90 -3.13 6.12 -0.75
N VAL A 91 -3.03 4.95 -0.09
CA VAL A 91 -1.76 4.32 0.27
C VAL A 91 -0.94 4.03 -0.98
N ILE A 92 -1.53 3.40 -2.00
CA ILE A 92 -0.80 3.05 -3.22
C ILE A 92 -0.42 4.29 -4.03
N LYS A 93 -1.28 5.30 -4.14
CA LYS A 93 -0.92 6.59 -4.77
C LYS A 93 0.28 7.24 -4.09
N ASN A 94 0.30 7.26 -2.74
CA ASN A 94 1.45 7.77 -1.99
C ASN A 94 2.71 6.97 -2.26
N CYS A 95 2.58 5.64 -2.29
CA CYS A 95 3.65 4.73 -2.62
C CYS A 95 4.26 5.06 -4.00
N LEU A 96 3.45 5.04 -5.03
CA LEU A 96 3.90 5.20 -6.41
C LEU A 96 4.45 6.60 -6.70
N PHE A 97 3.75 7.64 -6.27
CA PHE A 97 4.04 8.99 -6.74
C PHE A 97 4.87 9.83 -5.74
N LYS A 98 4.75 9.58 -4.43
CA LYS A 98 5.54 10.33 -3.44
C LYS A 98 6.79 9.60 -3.00
N VAL A 99 6.72 8.29 -2.75
CA VAL A 99 7.88 7.52 -2.31
C VAL A 99 8.74 7.12 -3.49
N MET A 100 8.17 6.43 -4.47
CA MET A 100 8.89 5.99 -5.66
C MET A 100 9.17 7.12 -6.65
N LYS A 101 8.47 8.26 -6.52
CA LYS A 101 8.62 9.45 -7.38
C LYS A 101 8.43 9.15 -8.87
N LEU A 102 7.52 8.22 -9.17
CA LEU A 102 7.23 7.85 -10.55
C LEU A 102 6.58 9.01 -11.30
N ARG A 103 7.05 9.25 -12.50
CA ARG A 103 6.41 10.17 -13.46
C ARG A 103 5.36 9.44 -14.29
N ASN A 104 5.61 8.15 -14.55
CA ASN A 104 4.73 7.27 -15.29
C ASN A 104 4.75 5.87 -14.66
N ILE A 105 3.62 5.20 -14.61
CA ILE A 105 3.48 3.83 -14.10
C ILE A 105 4.33 2.83 -14.89
N ASN A 106 4.56 3.07 -16.16
CA ASN A 106 5.39 2.22 -17.03
C ASN A 106 6.86 2.12 -16.56
N GLU A 107 7.33 3.01 -15.69
CA GLU A 107 8.66 2.94 -15.09
C GLU A 107 8.83 1.73 -14.15
N LEU A 108 7.72 1.12 -13.68
CA LEU A 108 7.74 -0.06 -12.80
C LEU A 108 8.19 -1.35 -13.50
N GLY A 109 8.19 -1.37 -14.83
CA GLY A 109 8.41 -2.60 -15.58
C GLY A 109 7.24 -3.58 -15.45
N ASN A 110 7.49 -4.85 -15.81
CA ASN A 110 6.45 -5.87 -15.92
C ASN A 110 6.38 -6.83 -14.73
N HIS A 111 7.30 -6.72 -13.77
CA HIS A 111 7.39 -7.61 -12.63
C HIS A 111 7.46 -6.80 -11.34
N ILE A 112 6.43 -6.93 -10.52
CA ILE A 112 6.36 -6.28 -9.20
C ILE A 112 6.35 -7.37 -8.14
N VAL A 113 7.31 -7.32 -7.24
CA VAL A 113 7.38 -8.18 -6.05
C VAL A 113 7.14 -7.32 -4.83
N VAL A 114 6.24 -7.72 -3.97
CA VAL A 114 5.94 -7.04 -2.72
C VAL A 114 6.23 -7.90 -1.51
N GLN A 115 6.67 -7.27 -0.42
CA GLN A 115 6.96 -7.93 0.84
C GLN A 115 6.71 -6.97 2.01
N GLY A 116 6.55 -7.53 3.20
CA GLY A 116 6.20 -6.80 4.41
C GLY A 116 4.76 -7.03 4.84
N GLY A 117 4.48 -6.84 6.14
CA GLY A 117 3.19 -7.15 6.76
C GLY A 117 2.01 -6.37 6.18
N THR A 118 2.24 -5.18 5.63
CA THR A 118 1.21 -4.37 4.95
C THR A 118 0.52 -5.14 3.81
N PHE A 119 1.25 -6.00 3.12
CA PHE A 119 0.74 -6.76 1.99
C PHE A 119 -0.03 -8.04 2.38
N ARG A 120 -0.21 -8.31 3.67
CA ARG A 120 -1.26 -9.21 4.14
C ARG A 120 -2.67 -8.65 3.90
N ASN A 121 -2.77 -7.35 3.71
CA ASN A 121 -4.01 -6.69 3.33
C ASN A 121 -4.25 -6.85 1.82
N PHE A 122 -5.19 -7.73 1.47
CA PHE A 122 -5.53 -8.04 0.09
C PHE A 122 -6.00 -6.83 -0.72
N SER A 123 -6.65 -5.86 -0.09
CA SER A 123 -7.12 -4.66 -0.79
C SER A 123 -5.95 -3.80 -1.27
N ILE A 124 -4.83 -3.77 -0.54
CA ILE A 124 -3.60 -3.08 -0.94
C ILE A 124 -2.97 -3.75 -2.16
N VAL A 125 -2.84 -5.08 -2.12
CA VAL A 125 -2.29 -5.84 -3.26
C VAL A 125 -3.17 -5.65 -4.50
N ARG A 126 -4.48 -5.82 -4.34
CA ARG A 126 -5.43 -5.66 -5.43
C ARG A 126 -5.42 -4.24 -6.02
N THR A 127 -5.36 -3.23 -5.18
CA THR A 127 -5.28 -1.83 -5.63
C THR A 127 -3.98 -1.58 -6.40
N LEU A 128 -2.86 -2.13 -5.95
CA LEU A 128 -1.59 -2.03 -6.67
C LEU A 128 -1.70 -2.66 -8.06
N GLU A 129 -2.24 -3.87 -8.17
CA GLU A 129 -2.47 -4.55 -9.45
C GLU A 129 -3.36 -3.74 -10.40
N LEU A 130 -4.48 -3.21 -9.87
CA LEU A 130 -5.40 -2.39 -10.66
C LEU A 130 -4.76 -1.11 -11.16
N MET A 131 -3.97 -0.43 -10.34
CA MET A 131 -3.32 0.83 -10.71
C MET A 131 -2.14 0.64 -11.66
N THR A 132 -1.44 -0.48 -11.57
CA THR A 132 -0.27 -0.76 -12.40
C THR A 132 -0.59 -1.62 -13.61
N ASN A 133 -1.80 -2.19 -13.67
CA ASN A 133 -2.20 -3.19 -14.66
C ASN A 133 -1.21 -4.36 -14.76
N THR A 134 -0.66 -4.78 -13.63
CA THR A 134 0.38 -5.80 -13.53
C THR A 134 0.05 -6.76 -12.40
N ASN A 135 0.24 -8.06 -12.62
CA ASN A 135 0.15 -9.04 -11.53
C ASN A 135 1.32 -8.85 -10.56
N VAL A 136 1.02 -8.86 -9.28
CA VAL A 136 1.98 -8.67 -8.21
C VAL A 136 2.37 -10.02 -7.62
N SER A 137 3.66 -10.28 -7.51
CA SER A 137 4.18 -11.45 -6.80
C SER A 137 4.26 -11.20 -5.31
N LEU A 138 3.62 -12.07 -4.54
CA LEU A 138 3.56 -12.01 -3.08
C LEU A 138 3.93 -13.38 -2.49
N SER A 139 4.82 -13.39 -1.50
CA SER A 139 5.14 -14.58 -0.71
C SER A 139 3.99 -14.94 0.25
N ASN A 140 3.92 -16.22 0.65
CA ASN A 140 3.02 -16.68 1.72
C ASN A 140 3.38 -16.13 3.11
N ILE A 141 4.62 -15.64 3.26
CA ILE A 141 5.18 -15.09 4.50
C ILE A 141 5.77 -13.70 4.27
N PRO A 142 4.97 -12.74 3.76
CA PRO A 142 5.50 -11.47 3.27
C PRO A 142 6.25 -10.67 4.34
N GLU A 143 5.87 -10.78 5.61
CA GLU A 143 6.52 -10.11 6.74
C GLU A 143 7.88 -10.68 7.11
N LEU A 144 8.18 -11.93 6.73
CA LEU A 144 9.43 -12.62 7.05
C LEU A 144 10.45 -12.59 5.90
N MET A 145 10.07 -12.07 4.74
CA MET A 145 10.94 -12.10 3.54
C MET A 145 12.27 -11.38 3.73
N GLY A 146 12.31 -10.31 4.52
CA GLY A 146 13.55 -9.63 4.87
C GLY A 146 14.50 -10.51 5.68
N ALA A 147 13.98 -11.22 6.68
CA ALA A 147 14.76 -12.16 7.50
C ALA A 147 15.23 -13.36 6.65
N TYR A 148 14.36 -13.87 5.78
CA TYR A 148 14.70 -14.95 4.86
C TYR A 148 15.86 -14.57 3.92
N GLY A 149 15.80 -13.38 3.32
CA GLY A 149 16.86 -12.86 2.46
C GLY A 149 18.18 -12.67 3.21
N ALA A 150 18.14 -12.18 4.46
CA ALA A 150 19.32 -12.04 5.30
C ALA A 150 19.95 -13.40 5.63
N ALA A 151 19.13 -14.42 5.92
CA ALA A 151 19.61 -15.77 6.15
C ALA A 151 20.28 -16.37 4.91
N LEU A 152 19.68 -16.24 3.74
CA LEU A 152 20.28 -16.67 2.48
C LEU A 152 21.62 -15.99 2.21
N TYR A 153 21.71 -14.69 2.46
CA TYR A 153 22.96 -13.94 2.32
C TYR A 153 24.05 -14.49 3.25
N ALA A 154 23.72 -14.73 4.51
CA ALA A 154 24.66 -15.26 5.49
C ALA A 154 25.13 -16.69 5.17
N MET A 155 24.29 -17.51 4.51
CA MET A 155 24.67 -18.87 4.11
C MET A 155 25.65 -18.90 2.91
N ASN A 156 25.65 -17.85 2.09
CA ASN A 156 26.45 -17.79 0.86
C ASN A 156 27.73 -16.94 1.01
N ASN A 157 28.01 -16.40 2.19
CA ASN A 157 29.20 -15.65 2.57
C ASN A 157 29.84 -16.18 3.86
#